data_1c558a050a6e5e821fa7c4180e533505
#
_entry.id   1c558a050a6e5e821fa7c4180e533505
#
_cell.length_a   1.000
_cell.length_b   1.000
_cell.length_c   1.000
_cell.angle_alpha   90.00
_cell.angle_beta   90.00
_cell.angle_gamma   90.00
#
_symmetry.space_group_name_H-M   'P 1'
#
loop_
_entity.id
_entity.type
_entity.pdbx_description
1 polymer ?
#
loop_
_entity_poly.entity_id
_entity_poly.type
_entity_poly.pdbx_seq_one_letter_code
_entity_poly.pdbx_strand_id
1 'polypeptide(L)'
;MTNLEKTEYDAVFNSPAYNQHEQVIFCADAESGLRAIIAIHNSRLGPALGGCRMWPYKCENEAITDVLRLSRAMSYKNALAQLSTGGGKSVIIGDPKSDKSEALFHAFGRFVESLAGRYIVAEDVGTTVEDMNQIRSQTAHVMGFSAQQGSSGDPSPVTAYGVFCGLKAAVEYRLGRSELAGLRVAVQGIGNVGYQLCKYLHEAGAKLIVSDIQLDAMARAEADFAAERAPGTEIHDQDVEVFAPCALGAEIN
;
A
#
# COMPACT_ATOMS: atom_id res chain seq x y z
N MET A 1 -8.63 -12.17 33.25
CA MET A 1 -7.51 -12.75 32.49
C MET A 1 -8.10 -13.30 31.21
N THR A 2 -8.22 -12.48 30.19
CA THR A 2 -8.74 -12.86 28.87
C THR A 2 -7.60 -13.51 28.09
N ASN A 3 -7.77 -14.79 27.76
CA ASN A 3 -6.92 -15.50 26.80
C ASN A 3 -6.97 -14.75 25.46
N LEU A 4 -5.95 -13.93 25.19
CA LEU A 4 -5.60 -13.61 23.83
C LEU A 4 -5.08 -14.93 23.22
N GLU A 5 -5.88 -15.57 22.39
CA GLU A 5 -5.43 -16.67 21.57
C GLU A 5 -4.25 -16.16 20.75
N LYS A 6 -3.06 -16.59 21.14
CA LYS A 6 -1.87 -16.47 20.32
C LYS A 6 -2.11 -17.31 19.07
N THR A 7 -2.43 -16.68 17.96
CA THR A 7 -2.32 -17.28 16.64
C THR A 7 -0.81 -17.38 16.31
N GLU A 8 -0.10 -18.25 17.00
CA GLU A 8 1.25 -18.66 16.62
C GLU A 8 1.10 -19.65 15.47
N TYR A 9 1.48 -19.22 14.26
CA TYR A 9 1.64 -20.14 13.14
C TYR A 9 3.00 -20.82 13.29
N ASP A 10 3.01 -22.12 13.33
CA ASP A 10 4.25 -22.91 13.42
C ASP A 10 5.07 -22.84 12.12
N ALA A 11 4.48 -22.44 10.99
CA ALA A 11 5.14 -22.32 9.70
C ALA A 11 4.31 -21.52 8.68
N VAL A 12 4.97 -21.00 7.63
CA VAL A 12 4.36 -20.22 6.53
C VAL A 12 3.17 -20.96 5.88
N PHE A 13 3.31 -22.26 5.64
CA PHE A 13 2.27 -23.08 5.01
C PHE A 13 1.01 -23.24 5.86
N ASN A 14 1.10 -23.06 7.19
CA ASN A 14 -0.04 -23.13 8.10
C ASN A 14 -0.69 -21.76 8.33
N SER A 15 -0.12 -20.69 7.77
CA SER A 15 -0.71 -19.35 7.85
C SER A 15 -2.05 -19.33 7.12
N PRO A 16 -3.16 -18.82 7.72
CA PRO A 16 -4.44 -18.64 7.03
C PRO A 16 -4.36 -17.66 5.85
N ALA A 17 -3.30 -16.85 5.78
CA ALA A 17 -3.02 -15.98 4.64
C ALA A 17 -2.33 -16.70 3.48
N TYR A 18 -1.76 -17.89 3.71
CA TYR A 18 -1.16 -18.69 2.65
C TYR A 18 -2.21 -19.23 1.69
N ASN A 19 -2.03 -18.96 0.40
CA ASN A 19 -2.96 -19.38 -0.65
C ASN A 19 -2.19 -19.79 -1.90
N GLN A 20 -1.55 -20.96 -1.85
CA GLN A 20 -0.80 -21.53 -2.98
C GLN A 20 0.27 -20.58 -3.56
N HIS A 21 0.93 -19.79 -2.71
CA HIS A 21 2.04 -18.95 -3.14
C HIS A 21 3.13 -19.80 -3.79
N GLU A 22 3.61 -19.38 -4.94
CA GLU A 22 4.65 -20.09 -5.69
C GLU A 22 5.99 -20.04 -4.95
N GLN A 23 6.29 -18.91 -4.27
CA GLN A 23 7.54 -18.72 -3.57
C GLN A 23 7.41 -17.70 -2.43
N VAL A 24 8.05 -17.99 -1.31
CA VAL A 24 8.25 -17.06 -0.19
C VAL A 24 9.73 -17.11 0.19
N ILE A 25 10.39 -15.96 0.13
CA ILE A 25 11.84 -15.85 0.27
C ILE A 25 12.13 -14.92 1.46
N PHE A 26 12.89 -15.43 2.43
CA PHE A 26 13.42 -14.63 3.54
C PHE A 26 14.79 -14.08 3.13
N CYS A 27 14.94 -12.77 3.20
CA CYS A 27 16.14 -12.03 2.84
C CYS A 27 16.74 -11.41 4.09
N ALA A 28 17.97 -11.72 4.41
CA ALA A 28 18.68 -11.14 5.53
C ALA A 28 20.12 -10.80 5.15
N ASP A 29 20.57 -9.64 5.55
CA ASP A 29 21.96 -9.19 5.39
C ASP A 29 22.40 -8.46 6.66
N ALA A 30 23.35 -9.09 7.39
CA ALA A 30 23.75 -8.63 8.72
C ALA A 30 24.52 -7.29 8.68
N GLU A 31 25.25 -7.02 7.59
CA GLU A 31 26.06 -5.81 7.46
C GLU A 31 25.17 -4.56 7.28
N SER A 32 24.11 -4.68 6.48
CA SER A 32 23.16 -3.59 6.23
C SER A 32 21.99 -3.56 7.22
N GLY A 33 21.82 -4.60 8.05
CA GLY A 33 20.69 -4.77 8.94
C GLY A 33 19.39 -5.17 8.22
N LEU A 34 19.44 -5.56 6.94
CA LEU A 34 18.28 -5.95 6.18
C LEU A 34 17.59 -7.19 6.76
N ARG A 35 16.30 -7.07 6.97
CA ARG A 35 15.38 -8.19 7.21
C ARG A 35 14.15 -7.97 6.34
N ALA A 36 13.99 -8.81 5.30
CA ALA A 36 12.89 -8.66 4.34
C ALA A 36 12.30 -10.01 3.96
N ILE A 37 11.07 -9.98 3.47
CA ILE A 37 10.39 -11.15 2.92
C ILE A 37 9.83 -10.76 1.55
N ILE A 38 10.10 -11.58 0.53
CA ILE A 38 9.52 -11.45 -0.80
C ILE A 38 8.55 -12.62 -1.00
N ALA A 39 7.30 -12.34 -1.36
CA ALA A 39 6.32 -13.35 -1.71
C ALA A 39 5.89 -13.21 -3.17
N ILE A 40 6.01 -14.29 -3.93
CA ILE A 40 5.45 -14.45 -5.27
C ILE A 40 4.21 -15.31 -5.10
N HIS A 41 3.03 -14.70 -5.27
CA HIS A 41 1.77 -15.44 -5.17
C HIS A 41 1.51 -16.22 -6.46
N ASN A 42 1.61 -15.55 -7.61
CA ASN A 42 1.31 -16.18 -8.89
C ASN A 42 2.05 -15.48 -10.03
N SER A 43 2.68 -16.24 -10.92
CA SER A 43 3.43 -15.74 -12.08
C SER A 43 2.87 -16.20 -13.44
N ARG A 44 1.62 -16.73 -13.48
CA ARG A 44 1.03 -17.27 -14.73
C ARG A 44 0.81 -16.22 -15.80
N LEU A 45 0.55 -14.96 -15.42
CA LEU A 45 0.37 -13.86 -16.37
C LEU A 45 1.69 -13.18 -16.75
N GLY A 46 2.79 -13.54 -16.12
CA GLY A 46 4.11 -12.94 -16.31
C GLY A 46 4.85 -12.72 -14.99
N PRO A 47 5.97 -11.99 -14.99
CA PRO A 47 6.72 -11.68 -13.79
C PRO A 47 5.81 -11.15 -12.68
N ALA A 48 6.03 -11.58 -11.44
CA ALA A 48 5.27 -11.09 -10.32
C ALA A 48 5.62 -9.62 -10.04
N LEU A 49 4.62 -8.74 -10.03
CA LEU A 49 4.79 -7.31 -9.77
C LEU A 49 4.15 -6.95 -8.44
N GLY A 50 4.85 -6.17 -7.62
CA GLY A 50 4.29 -5.61 -6.40
C GLY A 50 5.24 -4.71 -5.63
N GLY A 51 4.68 -3.86 -4.77
CA GLY A 51 5.43 -2.88 -4.01
C GLY A 51 6.25 -3.48 -2.87
N CYS A 52 7.27 -2.74 -2.44
CA CYS A 52 8.07 -3.01 -1.26
C CYS A 52 7.58 -2.13 -0.10
N ARG A 53 6.93 -2.74 0.88
CA ARG A 53 6.50 -2.04 2.09
C ARG A 53 7.61 -2.06 3.14
N MET A 54 7.93 -0.92 3.76
CA MET A 54 8.79 -0.89 4.94
C MET A 54 7.95 -0.49 6.15
N TRP A 55 7.90 -1.37 7.16
CA TRP A 55 7.02 -1.17 8.32
C TRP A 55 7.62 -1.78 9.60
N PRO A 56 7.46 -1.11 10.78
CA PRO A 56 7.91 -1.63 12.05
C PRO A 56 6.93 -2.68 12.60
N TYR A 57 6.86 -3.85 11.96
CA TYR A 57 6.03 -4.96 12.40
C TYR A 57 6.38 -5.38 13.84
N LYS A 58 5.36 -5.64 14.66
CA LYS A 58 5.56 -6.06 16.06
C LYS A 58 6.20 -7.43 16.17
N CYS A 59 5.98 -8.29 15.19
CA CYS A 59 6.58 -9.62 15.12
C CYS A 59 6.69 -10.09 13.66
N GLU A 60 7.49 -11.11 13.43
CA GLU A 60 7.71 -11.68 12.09
C GLU A 60 6.42 -12.25 11.47
N ASN A 61 5.53 -12.83 12.29
CA ASN A 61 4.25 -13.36 11.82
C ASN A 61 3.33 -12.28 11.24
N GLU A 62 3.36 -11.05 11.75
CA GLU A 62 2.64 -9.94 11.14
C GLU A 62 3.21 -9.63 9.74
N ALA A 63 4.53 -9.59 9.59
CA ALA A 63 5.19 -9.34 8.31
C ALA A 63 4.88 -10.47 7.29
N ILE A 64 4.91 -11.72 7.73
CA ILE A 64 4.55 -12.89 6.90
C ILE A 64 3.08 -12.78 6.47
N THR A 65 2.17 -12.51 7.39
CA THR A 65 0.74 -12.38 7.08
C THR A 65 0.49 -11.26 6.07
N ASP A 66 1.12 -10.11 6.26
CA ASP A 66 0.95 -8.95 5.40
C ASP A 66 1.49 -9.22 3.99
N VAL A 67 2.70 -9.75 3.86
CA VAL A 67 3.30 -10.04 2.54
C VAL A 67 2.50 -11.09 1.76
N LEU A 68 1.96 -12.11 2.44
CA LEU A 68 1.13 -13.14 1.82
C LEU A 68 -0.21 -12.56 1.32
N ARG A 69 -0.92 -11.81 2.16
CA ARG A 69 -2.18 -11.16 1.78
C ARG A 69 -2.00 -10.18 0.63
N LEU A 70 -0.98 -9.34 0.70
CA LEU A 70 -0.72 -8.31 -0.30
C LEU A 70 -0.27 -8.88 -1.64
N SER A 71 0.60 -9.90 -1.66
CA SER A 71 1.04 -10.54 -2.91
C SER A 71 -0.13 -11.23 -3.63
N ARG A 72 -1.06 -11.87 -2.88
CA ARG A 72 -2.30 -12.40 -3.44
C ARG A 72 -3.19 -11.30 -4.01
N ALA A 73 -3.38 -10.21 -3.28
CA ALA A 73 -4.15 -9.07 -3.75
C ALA A 73 -3.57 -8.47 -5.05
N MET A 74 -2.24 -8.43 -5.18
CA MET A 74 -1.58 -7.97 -6.41
C MET A 74 -1.89 -8.87 -7.61
N SER A 75 -2.01 -10.20 -7.46
CA SER A 75 -2.43 -11.08 -8.56
C SER A 75 -3.80 -10.70 -9.10
N TYR A 76 -4.77 -10.46 -8.22
CA TYR A 76 -6.12 -10.04 -8.63
C TYR A 76 -6.12 -8.64 -9.23
N LYS A 77 -5.39 -7.70 -8.61
CA LYS A 77 -5.30 -6.32 -9.08
C LYS A 77 -4.69 -6.24 -10.48
N ASN A 78 -3.60 -6.95 -10.72
CA ASN A 78 -2.94 -6.98 -12.03
C ASN A 78 -3.81 -7.65 -13.10
N ALA A 79 -4.48 -8.75 -12.76
CA ALA A 79 -5.40 -9.44 -13.68
C ALA A 79 -6.61 -8.57 -14.05
N LEU A 80 -7.22 -7.87 -13.08
CA LEU A 80 -8.33 -6.94 -13.34
C LEU A 80 -7.92 -5.75 -14.20
N ALA A 81 -6.67 -5.29 -14.06
CA ALA A 81 -6.09 -4.25 -14.91
C ALA A 81 -5.60 -4.78 -16.28
N GLN A 82 -5.78 -6.07 -16.56
CA GLN A 82 -5.34 -6.74 -17.80
C GLN A 82 -3.84 -6.57 -18.07
N LEU A 83 -3.04 -6.52 -17.01
CA LEU A 83 -1.58 -6.46 -17.12
C LEU A 83 -1.00 -7.86 -17.38
N SER A 84 0.03 -7.92 -18.21
CA SER A 84 0.82 -9.15 -18.43
C SER A 84 1.84 -9.38 -17.30
N THR A 85 1.38 -9.26 -16.04
CA THR A 85 2.20 -9.44 -14.84
C THR A 85 1.44 -10.28 -13.81
N GLY A 86 2.18 -11.10 -13.11
CA GLY A 86 1.68 -11.84 -11.94
C GLY A 86 1.61 -10.97 -10.69
N GLY A 87 1.32 -11.58 -9.54
CA GLY A 87 1.25 -10.88 -8.26
C GLY A 87 2.39 -11.23 -7.32
N GLY A 88 3.10 -10.22 -6.87
CA GLY A 88 4.13 -10.31 -5.86
C GLY A 88 4.00 -9.19 -4.83
N LYS A 89 4.76 -9.30 -3.78
CA LYS A 89 4.92 -8.28 -2.73
C LYS A 89 6.21 -8.49 -2.00
N SER A 90 6.77 -7.43 -1.47
CA SER A 90 7.85 -7.54 -0.48
C SER A 90 7.59 -6.66 0.73
N VAL A 91 8.13 -7.07 1.86
CA VAL A 91 8.14 -6.29 3.10
C VAL A 91 9.55 -6.23 3.64
N ILE A 92 9.94 -5.07 4.14
CA ILE A 92 11.15 -4.84 4.93
C ILE A 92 10.70 -4.57 6.37
N ILE A 93 11.25 -5.32 7.32
CA ILE A 93 10.94 -5.17 8.74
C ILE A 93 11.86 -4.10 9.32
N GLY A 94 11.32 -2.92 9.59
CA GLY A 94 12.06 -1.77 10.11
C GLY A 94 11.23 -0.50 10.11
N ASP A 95 11.64 0.49 10.90
CA ASP A 95 10.98 1.80 10.92
C ASP A 95 11.49 2.66 9.74
N PRO A 96 10.61 3.06 8.80
CA PRO A 96 11.02 3.88 7.66
C PRO A 96 11.54 5.27 8.03
N LYS A 97 11.39 5.70 9.30
CA LYS A 97 11.89 7.00 9.77
C LYS A 97 13.32 6.93 10.30
N SER A 98 13.77 5.77 10.81
CA SER A 98 15.06 5.60 11.47
C SER A 98 15.99 4.59 10.82
N ASP A 99 15.45 3.55 10.15
CA ASP A 99 16.22 2.37 9.79
C ASP A 99 16.63 2.34 8.30
N LYS A 100 16.22 3.34 7.52
CA LYS A 100 16.60 3.45 6.11
C LYS A 100 18.09 3.75 5.95
N SER A 101 18.74 3.03 5.05
CA SER A 101 20.09 3.33 4.60
C SER A 101 20.30 2.87 3.15
N GLU A 102 21.23 3.49 2.45
CA GLU A 102 21.64 3.07 1.10
C GLU A 102 22.08 1.61 1.09
N ALA A 103 22.85 1.19 2.09
CA ALA A 103 23.33 -0.18 2.24
C ALA A 103 22.18 -1.19 2.35
N LEU A 104 21.10 -0.84 3.09
CA LEU A 104 19.91 -1.67 3.24
C LEU A 104 19.19 -1.86 1.90
N PHE A 105 18.97 -0.79 1.14
CA PHE A 105 18.29 -0.88 -0.15
C PHE A 105 19.16 -1.51 -1.24
N HIS A 106 20.47 -1.34 -1.20
CA HIS A 106 21.40 -2.07 -2.07
C HIS A 106 21.38 -3.58 -1.76
N ALA A 107 21.39 -3.98 -0.49
CA ALA A 107 21.27 -5.38 -0.11
C ALA A 107 19.93 -5.97 -0.61
N PHE A 108 18.83 -5.26 -0.41
CA PHE A 108 17.53 -5.68 -0.91
C PHE A 108 17.51 -5.79 -2.44
N GLY A 109 18.10 -4.84 -3.15
CA GLY A 109 18.24 -4.88 -4.62
C GLY A 109 18.98 -6.12 -5.13
N ARG A 110 20.05 -6.54 -4.44
CA ARG A 110 20.76 -7.80 -4.78
C ARG A 110 19.88 -9.03 -4.59
N PHE A 111 19.01 -9.07 -3.57
CA PHE A 111 18.04 -10.17 -3.42
C PHE A 111 16.99 -10.15 -4.53
N VAL A 112 16.50 -9.00 -4.95
CA VAL A 112 15.59 -8.88 -6.10
C VAL A 112 16.26 -9.36 -7.37
N GLU A 113 17.52 -8.98 -7.64
CA GLU A 113 18.30 -9.42 -8.80
C GLU A 113 18.49 -10.95 -8.83
N SER A 114 18.70 -11.56 -7.66
CA SER A 114 18.86 -13.02 -7.55
C SER A 114 17.63 -13.81 -8.01
N LEU A 115 16.47 -13.16 -8.11
CA LEU A 115 15.24 -13.76 -8.63
C LEU A 115 15.14 -13.70 -10.16
N ALA A 116 16.17 -13.15 -10.84
CA ALA A 116 16.32 -13.15 -12.29
C ALA A 116 15.06 -12.70 -13.05
N GLY A 117 14.43 -11.63 -12.60
CA GLY A 117 13.24 -11.04 -13.22
C GLY A 117 11.91 -11.73 -12.88
N ARG A 118 11.90 -12.74 -12.02
CA ARG A 118 10.63 -13.35 -11.55
C ARG A 118 9.81 -12.43 -10.66
N TYR A 119 10.45 -11.47 -10.03
CA TYR A 119 9.81 -10.42 -9.23
C TYR A 119 10.28 -9.04 -9.66
N ILE A 120 9.33 -8.14 -9.86
CA ILE A 120 9.55 -6.72 -10.16
C ILE A 120 9.04 -5.93 -8.96
N VAL A 121 9.95 -5.17 -8.34
CA VAL A 121 9.62 -4.36 -7.18
C VAL A 121 9.16 -2.96 -7.58
N ALA A 122 8.23 -2.39 -6.81
CA ALA A 122 7.78 -1.00 -6.92
C ALA A 122 7.70 -0.34 -5.54
N GLU A 123 7.43 0.96 -5.52
CA GLU A 123 7.15 1.71 -4.29
C GLU A 123 5.87 1.24 -3.59
N ASP A 124 5.85 1.29 -2.26
CA ASP A 124 4.69 1.12 -1.39
C ASP A 124 4.89 1.89 -0.07
N VAL A 125 3.97 1.72 0.87
CA VAL A 125 4.03 2.37 2.18
C VAL A 125 5.40 2.18 2.85
N GLY A 126 5.98 3.28 3.32
CA GLY A 126 7.28 3.30 3.98
C GLY A 126 8.48 3.34 3.03
N THR A 127 8.29 3.14 1.73
CA THR A 127 9.33 3.37 0.71
C THR A 127 9.01 4.58 -0.17
N THR A 128 9.99 5.08 -0.88
CA THR A 128 9.92 6.30 -1.69
C THR A 128 10.56 6.07 -3.07
N VAL A 129 10.34 7.01 -3.99
CA VAL A 129 11.02 7.05 -5.29
C VAL A 129 12.55 6.99 -5.14
N GLU A 130 13.11 7.66 -4.11
CA GLU A 130 14.55 7.62 -3.87
C GLU A 130 15.01 6.24 -3.42
N ASP A 131 14.26 5.55 -2.57
CA ASP A 131 14.56 4.17 -2.19
C ASP A 131 14.53 3.24 -3.41
N MET A 132 13.60 3.46 -4.35
CA MET A 132 13.55 2.72 -5.62
C MET A 132 14.78 3.02 -6.49
N ASN A 133 15.29 4.26 -6.51
CA ASN A 133 16.54 4.59 -7.20
C ASN A 133 17.72 3.80 -6.60
N GLN A 134 17.79 3.67 -5.27
CA GLN A 134 18.84 2.89 -4.60
C GLN A 134 18.76 1.39 -4.98
N ILE A 135 17.56 0.81 -4.95
CA ILE A 135 17.34 -0.58 -5.36
C ILE A 135 17.74 -0.77 -6.83
N ARG A 136 17.38 0.18 -7.70
CA ARG A 136 17.68 0.14 -9.13
C ARG A 136 19.19 0.11 -9.44
N SER A 137 20.03 0.65 -8.59
CA SER A 137 21.48 0.58 -8.76
C SER A 137 22.01 -0.86 -8.74
N GLN A 138 21.24 -1.81 -8.19
CA GLN A 138 21.60 -3.21 -8.02
C GLN A 138 20.80 -4.17 -8.91
N THR A 139 19.68 -3.74 -9.50
CA THR A 139 18.82 -4.60 -10.33
C THR A 139 18.05 -3.78 -11.36
N ALA A 140 17.78 -4.37 -12.52
CA ALA A 140 16.90 -3.78 -13.53
C ALA A 140 15.39 -4.01 -13.21
N HIS A 141 15.08 -4.90 -12.27
CA HIS A 141 13.70 -5.35 -11.97
C HIS A 141 13.00 -4.44 -10.95
N VAL A 142 12.93 -3.13 -11.28
CA VAL A 142 12.34 -2.08 -10.44
C VAL A 142 11.42 -1.20 -11.27
N MET A 143 10.32 -0.78 -10.68
CA MET A 143 9.40 0.24 -11.21
C MET A 143 9.17 1.35 -10.16
N GLY A 144 8.60 2.49 -10.58
CA GLY A 144 8.32 3.59 -9.65
C GLY A 144 9.56 4.39 -9.22
N PHE A 145 10.69 4.22 -9.90
CA PHE A 145 11.86 5.10 -9.73
C PHE A 145 11.65 6.44 -10.44
N SER A 146 12.61 7.37 -10.35
CA SER A 146 12.43 8.76 -10.79
C SER A 146 12.04 8.89 -12.27
N ALA A 147 11.15 9.83 -12.56
CA ALA A 147 10.70 10.14 -13.93
C ALA A 147 11.85 10.60 -14.83
N GLN A 148 12.86 11.28 -14.27
CA GLN A 148 14.07 11.69 -14.98
C GLN A 148 14.87 10.49 -15.51
N GLN A 149 14.73 9.34 -14.90
CA GLN A 149 15.37 8.09 -15.31
C GLN A 149 14.44 7.18 -16.15
N GLY A 150 13.26 7.69 -16.56
CA GLY A 150 12.34 6.99 -17.47
C GLY A 150 11.29 6.11 -16.79
N SER A 151 10.97 6.34 -15.51
CA SER A 151 9.88 5.66 -14.81
C SER A 151 8.70 6.60 -14.48
N SER A 152 7.67 6.07 -13.85
CA SER A 152 6.43 6.81 -13.52
C SER A 152 6.55 7.74 -12.31
N GLY A 153 7.59 7.59 -11.47
CA GLY A 153 7.69 8.31 -10.19
C GLY A 153 6.61 7.87 -9.19
N ASP A 154 6.20 8.80 -8.31
CA ASP A 154 5.19 8.57 -7.27
C ASP A 154 3.84 8.13 -7.86
N PRO A 155 3.33 6.93 -7.49
CA PRO A 155 2.06 6.41 -8.00
C PRO A 155 0.82 7.06 -7.34
N SER A 156 1.00 7.82 -6.25
CA SER A 156 -0.11 8.29 -5.40
C SER A 156 -1.16 9.13 -6.14
N PRO A 157 -0.81 10.08 -7.04
CA PRO A 157 -1.80 10.86 -7.76
C PRO A 157 -2.68 10.01 -8.69
N VAL A 158 -2.06 9.04 -9.39
CA VAL A 158 -2.79 8.13 -10.29
C VAL A 158 -3.64 7.14 -9.50
N THR A 159 -3.13 6.64 -8.39
CA THR A 159 -3.88 5.78 -7.46
C THR A 159 -5.11 6.52 -6.92
N ALA A 160 -4.95 7.74 -6.44
CA ALA A 160 -6.06 8.56 -5.95
C ALA A 160 -7.11 8.84 -7.04
N TYR A 161 -6.68 9.08 -8.28
CA TYR A 161 -7.60 9.24 -9.41
C TYR A 161 -8.38 7.95 -9.71
N GLY A 162 -7.72 6.79 -9.65
CA GLY A 162 -8.39 5.49 -9.78
C GLY A 162 -9.44 5.24 -8.70
N VAL A 163 -9.11 5.59 -7.43
CA VAL A 163 -10.08 5.52 -6.31
C VAL A 163 -11.25 6.49 -6.56
N PHE A 164 -10.98 7.70 -7.01
CA PHE A 164 -12.01 8.70 -7.34
C PHE A 164 -12.96 8.20 -8.44
N CYS A 165 -12.44 7.60 -9.52
CA CYS A 165 -13.26 7.02 -10.58
C CYS A 165 -14.13 5.86 -10.05
N GLY A 166 -13.55 4.97 -9.24
CA GLY A 166 -14.28 3.87 -8.61
C GLY A 166 -15.37 4.36 -7.67
N LEU A 167 -15.09 5.40 -6.89
CA LEU A 167 -16.06 6.03 -5.98
C LEU A 167 -17.22 6.64 -6.78
N LYS A 168 -16.96 7.36 -7.86
CA LYS A 168 -18.02 7.90 -8.74
C LYS A 168 -18.91 6.79 -9.28
N ALA A 169 -18.32 5.72 -9.80
CA ALA A 169 -19.09 4.57 -10.30
C ALA A 169 -19.94 3.92 -9.21
N ALA A 170 -19.40 3.78 -8.00
CA ALA A 170 -20.13 3.23 -6.85
C ALA A 170 -21.31 4.14 -6.41
N VAL A 171 -21.12 5.44 -6.42
CA VAL A 171 -22.16 6.44 -6.12
C VAL A 171 -23.27 6.38 -7.17
N GLU A 172 -22.90 6.33 -8.44
CA GLU A 172 -23.88 6.20 -9.53
C GLU A 172 -24.68 4.91 -9.40
N TYR A 173 -24.00 3.78 -9.20
CA TYR A 173 -24.65 2.48 -9.05
C TYR A 173 -25.56 2.40 -7.82
N ARG A 174 -25.08 2.89 -6.66
CA ARG A 174 -25.77 2.71 -5.38
C ARG A 174 -26.82 3.78 -5.07
N LEU A 175 -26.51 5.03 -5.45
CA LEU A 175 -27.33 6.19 -5.12
C LEU A 175 -28.08 6.78 -6.32
N GLY A 176 -27.83 6.28 -7.54
CA GLY A 176 -28.44 6.77 -8.78
C GLY A 176 -28.02 8.20 -9.12
N ARG A 177 -26.85 8.67 -8.65
CA ARG A 177 -26.34 10.03 -8.85
C ARG A 177 -25.03 10.01 -9.60
N SER A 178 -24.93 10.79 -10.68
CA SER A 178 -23.68 10.97 -11.44
C SER A 178 -22.74 12.02 -10.82
N GLU A 179 -23.28 12.92 -9.99
CA GLU A 179 -22.56 14.05 -9.40
C GLU A 179 -22.25 13.82 -7.93
N LEU A 180 -21.09 14.27 -7.49
CA LEU A 180 -20.65 14.19 -6.09
C LEU A 180 -20.97 15.47 -5.31
N ALA A 181 -21.44 16.54 -5.99
CA ALA A 181 -21.73 17.82 -5.37
C ALA A 181 -22.71 17.68 -4.20
N GLY A 182 -22.27 18.16 -3.02
CA GLY A 182 -23.04 18.13 -1.79
C GLY A 182 -23.09 16.79 -1.05
N LEU A 183 -22.54 15.69 -1.61
CA LEU A 183 -22.38 14.43 -0.90
C LEU A 183 -21.37 14.58 0.24
N ARG A 184 -21.68 14.00 1.39
CA ARG A 184 -20.74 13.90 2.51
C ARG A 184 -19.89 12.65 2.33
N VAL A 185 -18.57 12.82 2.33
CA VAL A 185 -17.59 11.74 2.12
C VAL A 185 -16.62 11.74 3.29
N ALA A 186 -16.59 10.64 4.04
CA ALA A 186 -15.58 10.42 5.07
C ALA A 186 -14.32 9.78 4.44
N VAL A 187 -13.17 10.40 4.65
CA VAL A 187 -11.86 9.88 4.19
C VAL A 187 -10.99 9.57 5.39
N GLN A 188 -10.66 8.30 5.58
CA GLN A 188 -9.78 7.84 6.65
C GLN A 188 -8.36 7.62 6.10
N GLY A 189 -7.40 8.33 6.68
CA GLY A 189 -6.02 8.35 6.20
C GLY A 189 -5.78 9.44 5.16
N ILE A 190 -5.05 10.50 5.55
CA ILE A 190 -4.73 11.68 4.74
C ILE A 190 -3.24 11.68 4.36
N GLY A 191 -2.72 10.50 4.06
CA GLY A 191 -1.40 10.33 3.45
C GLY A 191 -1.41 10.75 1.97
N ASN A 192 -0.40 10.30 1.21
CA ASN A 192 -0.24 10.72 -0.19
C ASN A 192 -1.49 10.46 -1.05
N VAL A 193 -2.07 9.28 -0.94
CA VAL A 193 -3.28 8.92 -1.71
C VAL A 193 -4.52 9.64 -1.19
N GLY A 194 -4.77 9.59 0.14
CA GLY A 194 -5.97 10.20 0.73
C GLY A 194 -6.03 11.71 0.53
N TYR A 195 -4.91 12.41 0.63
CA TYR A 195 -4.85 13.84 0.37
C TYR A 195 -5.19 14.19 -1.10
N GLN A 196 -4.63 13.44 -2.05
CA GLN A 196 -4.97 13.64 -3.47
C GLN A 196 -6.44 13.28 -3.77
N LEU A 197 -6.98 12.26 -3.09
CA LEU A 197 -8.40 11.93 -3.19
C LEU A 197 -9.27 13.07 -2.65
N CYS A 198 -8.93 13.65 -1.50
CA CYS A 198 -9.63 14.82 -0.95
C CYS A 198 -9.66 15.97 -1.95
N LYS A 199 -8.55 16.23 -2.66
CA LYS A 199 -8.49 17.24 -3.70
C LYS A 199 -9.51 16.97 -4.81
N TYR A 200 -9.55 15.76 -5.38
CA TYR A 200 -10.50 15.42 -6.44
C TYR A 200 -11.96 15.50 -5.97
N LEU A 201 -12.24 15.07 -4.73
CA LEU A 201 -13.57 15.13 -4.14
C LEU A 201 -14.02 16.58 -3.90
N HIS A 202 -13.12 17.43 -3.38
CA HIS A 202 -13.37 18.85 -3.18
C HIS A 202 -13.65 19.56 -4.51
N GLU A 203 -12.85 19.33 -5.54
CA GLU A 203 -13.06 19.88 -6.88
C GLU A 203 -14.39 19.41 -7.50
N ALA A 204 -14.87 18.22 -7.13
CA ALA A 204 -16.19 17.70 -7.51
C ALA A 204 -17.36 18.20 -6.64
N GLY A 205 -17.08 19.07 -5.67
CA GLY A 205 -18.09 19.69 -4.80
C GLY A 205 -18.60 18.83 -3.66
N ALA A 206 -17.91 17.75 -3.31
CA ALA A 206 -18.22 16.93 -2.15
C ALA A 206 -17.88 17.66 -0.84
N LYS A 207 -18.59 17.34 0.25
CA LYS A 207 -18.29 17.78 1.61
C LYS A 207 -17.46 16.72 2.31
N LEU A 208 -16.27 17.10 2.80
CA LEU A 208 -15.28 16.18 3.32
C LEU A 208 -15.31 16.11 4.84
N ILE A 209 -15.23 14.90 5.39
CA ILE A 209 -14.90 14.61 6.77
C ILE A 209 -13.63 13.77 6.76
N VAL A 210 -12.60 14.19 7.49
CA VAL A 210 -11.29 13.54 7.44
C VAL A 210 -10.83 13.05 8.80
N SER A 211 -10.12 11.94 8.82
CA SER A 211 -9.45 11.39 9.99
C SER A 211 -8.08 10.85 9.64
N ASP A 212 -7.09 11.16 10.47
CA ASP A 212 -5.72 10.64 10.38
C ASP A 212 -5.09 10.61 11.78
N ILE A 213 -4.11 9.74 11.98
CA ILE A 213 -3.31 9.72 13.22
C ILE A 213 -2.36 10.93 13.31
N GLN A 214 -2.06 11.58 12.18
CA GLN A 214 -1.22 12.77 12.08
C GLN A 214 -2.10 14.02 12.05
N LEU A 215 -2.07 14.80 13.12
CA LEU A 215 -2.88 16.02 13.26
C LEU A 215 -2.56 17.07 12.18
N ASP A 216 -1.30 17.15 11.76
CA ASP A 216 -0.87 18.11 10.72
C ASP A 216 -1.46 17.76 9.34
N ALA A 217 -1.65 16.46 9.04
CA ALA A 217 -2.29 16.03 7.80
C ALA A 217 -3.77 16.47 7.77
N MET A 218 -4.48 16.31 8.89
CA MET A 218 -5.86 16.80 9.01
C MET A 218 -5.94 18.34 8.94
N ALA A 219 -4.99 19.04 9.59
CA ALA A 219 -4.92 20.51 9.54
C ALA A 219 -4.77 21.03 8.11
N ARG A 220 -3.92 20.37 7.33
CA ARG A 220 -3.73 20.70 5.92
C ARG A 220 -4.99 20.45 5.10
N ALA A 221 -5.66 19.31 5.29
CA ALA A 221 -6.91 19.02 4.57
C ALA A 221 -8.04 20.00 4.92
N GLU A 222 -8.13 20.42 6.18
CA GLU A 222 -9.06 21.49 6.62
C GLU A 222 -8.75 22.81 5.91
N ALA A 223 -7.50 23.24 5.90
CA ALA A 223 -7.09 24.49 5.29
C ALA A 223 -7.31 24.52 3.77
N ASP A 224 -6.96 23.42 3.08
CA ASP A 224 -6.94 23.36 1.62
C ASP A 224 -8.31 22.99 1.02
N PHE A 225 -9.14 22.23 1.74
CA PHE A 225 -10.38 21.65 1.21
C PHE A 225 -11.61 21.94 2.06
N ALA A 226 -11.50 22.79 3.10
CA ALA A 226 -12.56 23.05 4.07
C ALA A 226 -13.15 21.76 4.69
N ALA A 227 -12.30 20.74 4.89
CA ALA A 227 -12.71 19.46 5.44
C ALA A 227 -13.01 19.56 6.94
N GLU A 228 -14.07 18.89 7.41
CA GLU A 228 -14.35 18.70 8.82
C GLU A 228 -13.44 17.62 9.38
N ARG A 229 -12.98 17.77 10.63
CA ARG A 229 -12.17 16.74 11.30
C ARG A 229 -13.04 15.82 12.14
N ALA A 230 -12.81 14.53 12.05
CA ALA A 230 -13.36 13.54 12.96
C ALA A 230 -12.23 12.84 13.74
N PRO A 231 -12.40 12.52 15.04
CA PRO A 231 -11.48 11.65 15.77
C PRO A 231 -11.36 10.28 15.11
N GLY A 232 -10.19 9.63 15.21
CA GLY A 232 -9.89 8.40 14.50
C GLY A 232 -10.92 7.27 14.65
N THR A 233 -11.43 7.09 15.86
CA THR A 233 -12.45 6.05 16.16
C THR A 233 -13.88 6.44 15.76
N GLU A 234 -14.15 7.73 15.57
CA GLU A 234 -15.49 8.26 15.29
C GLU A 234 -15.75 8.45 13.79
N ILE A 235 -14.75 8.22 12.94
CA ILE A 235 -14.90 8.39 11.49
C ILE A 235 -15.94 7.43 10.91
N HIS A 236 -16.10 6.25 11.51
CA HIS A 236 -17.08 5.24 11.09
C HIS A 236 -18.52 5.59 11.51
N ASP A 237 -18.69 6.44 12.53
CA ASP A 237 -19.98 6.85 13.07
C ASP A 237 -20.52 8.13 12.42
N GLN A 238 -19.75 8.70 11.46
CA GLN A 238 -20.17 9.91 10.78
C GLN A 238 -21.36 9.64 9.85
N ASP A 239 -22.33 10.55 9.87
CA ASP A 239 -23.46 10.54 8.94
C ASP A 239 -22.99 10.97 7.55
N VAL A 240 -22.60 9.99 6.72
CA VAL A 240 -22.04 10.20 5.38
C VAL A 240 -22.62 9.21 4.38
N GLU A 241 -22.70 9.61 3.12
CA GLU A 241 -23.13 8.72 2.04
C GLU A 241 -22.00 7.82 1.55
N VAL A 242 -20.74 8.22 1.74
CA VAL A 242 -19.57 7.48 1.27
C VAL A 242 -18.47 7.46 2.32
N PHE A 243 -17.91 6.27 2.54
CA PHE A 243 -16.71 6.07 3.34
C PHE A 243 -15.56 5.60 2.44
N ALA A 244 -14.44 6.32 2.46
CA ALA A 244 -13.24 6.06 1.67
C ALA A 244 -12.05 5.70 2.58
N PRO A 245 -11.76 4.39 2.80
CA PRO A 245 -10.62 3.96 3.59
C PRO A 245 -9.33 4.12 2.78
N CYS A 246 -8.50 5.09 3.15
CA CYS A 246 -7.19 5.38 2.56
C CYS A 246 -6.02 5.16 3.54
N ALA A 247 -6.31 4.65 4.75
CA ALA A 247 -5.32 4.24 5.74
C ALA A 247 -4.75 2.86 5.44
N LEU A 248 -3.90 2.34 6.33
CA LEU A 248 -3.43 0.96 6.25
C LEU A 248 -4.60 -0.02 6.36
N GLY A 249 -4.48 -1.18 5.70
CA GLY A 249 -5.58 -2.14 5.54
C GLY A 249 -6.14 -2.72 6.85
N ALA A 250 -7.30 -3.43 6.71
CA ALA A 250 -8.09 -4.01 7.80
C ALA A 250 -8.86 -2.98 8.66
N GLU A 251 -9.23 -1.85 8.08
CA GLU A 251 -10.06 -0.83 8.75
C GLU A 251 -11.55 -1.23 8.79
N ILE A 252 -12.00 -2.04 7.84
CA ILE A 252 -13.36 -2.59 7.80
C ILE A 252 -13.26 -4.09 8.06
N ASN A 253 -13.80 -4.54 9.19
CA ASN A 253 -13.79 -5.95 9.64
C ASN A 253 -15.21 -6.50 9.75
#